data_d896e5c605b165d7befcbf64d0bd5f53
#
_entry.id   d896e5c605b165d7befcbf64d0bd5f53
#
_cell.length_a   1.000
_cell.length_b   1.000
_cell.length_c   1.000
_cell.angle_alpha   90.00
_cell.angle_beta   90.00
_cell.angle_gamma   90.00
#
_symmetry.space_group_name_H-M   'P 1'
#
loop_
_entity.id
_entity.type
_entity.pdbx_description
1 polymer ?
#
loop_
_entity_poly.entity_id
_entity_poly.type
_entity_poly.pdbx_seq_one_letter_code
_entity_poly.pdbx_strand_id
1 'polypeptide(L)'
;MNNENQPTALIVRHENDSAKELSACGHRYRLLSKEDQGIAAWAHAVEIDGAKPHYHKKTTELYYVLEGKGYVTLDDKEEVVQKGSIIHIPPGVIHGAKGKMKVLVIGIPDIDDSDIYYPR
;
A
#
# COMPACT_ATOMS: atom_id res chain seq x y z
N MET A 1 -5.20 -29.02 12.90
CA MET A 1 -3.87 -28.95 12.32
C MET A 1 -3.30 -27.56 12.47
N ASN A 2 -2.13 -27.47 12.92
CA ASN A 2 -1.49 -26.17 12.98
C ASN A 2 -0.67 -25.93 11.70
N ASN A 3 -0.25 -24.72 11.53
CA ASN A 3 0.50 -24.31 10.33
C ASN A 3 2.01 -24.39 10.52
N GLU A 4 2.47 -24.92 11.66
CA GLU A 4 3.89 -24.96 11.96
C GLU A 4 4.69 -25.77 10.93
N ASN A 5 4.07 -26.83 10.42
CA ASN A 5 4.71 -27.73 9.48
C ASN A 5 4.51 -27.31 8.02
N GLN A 6 3.79 -26.23 7.77
CA GLN A 6 3.59 -25.76 6.42
C GLN A 6 4.71 -24.79 6.07
N PRO A 7 5.38 -24.99 4.93
CA PRO A 7 6.41 -24.06 4.52
C PRO A 7 5.81 -22.70 4.22
N THR A 8 6.57 -21.65 4.48
CA THR A 8 6.24 -20.31 4.00
C THR A 8 6.21 -20.35 2.47
N ALA A 9 5.20 -19.72 1.89
CA ALA A 9 5.09 -19.65 0.44
C ALA A 9 6.29 -18.94 -0.17
N LEU A 10 6.87 -19.54 -1.19
CA LEU A 10 7.91 -18.92 -2.00
C LEU A 10 7.21 -18.36 -3.24
N ILE A 11 7.13 -17.04 -3.34
CA ILE A 11 6.29 -16.40 -4.34
C ILE A 11 7.16 -15.59 -5.29
N VAL A 12 7.00 -15.86 -6.59
CA VAL A 12 7.45 -14.98 -7.66
C VAL A 12 6.20 -14.63 -8.46
N ARG A 13 5.87 -13.36 -8.50
CA ARG A 13 4.63 -12.92 -9.11
C ARG A 13 4.85 -11.63 -9.87
N HIS A 14 4.12 -11.45 -10.94
CA HIS A 14 4.14 -10.22 -11.72
C HIS A 14 2.80 -9.50 -11.54
N GLU A 15 2.80 -8.17 -11.62
CA GLU A 15 1.57 -7.41 -11.45
C GLU A 15 0.48 -7.80 -12.48
N ASN A 16 0.88 -8.27 -13.65
CA ASN A 16 -0.07 -8.73 -14.66
C ASN A 16 -0.74 -10.06 -14.31
N ASP A 17 -0.25 -10.75 -13.27
CA ASP A 17 -0.88 -11.98 -12.78
C ASP A 17 -2.14 -11.68 -11.96
N SER A 18 -2.34 -10.42 -11.58
CA SER A 18 -3.44 -10.00 -10.72
C SER A 18 -4.40 -9.11 -11.49
N ALA A 19 -5.67 -9.17 -11.11
CA ALA A 19 -6.68 -8.29 -11.69
C ALA A 19 -6.44 -6.86 -11.21
N LYS A 20 -6.73 -5.90 -12.09
CA LYS A 20 -6.72 -4.48 -11.74
C LYS A 20 -7.97 -4.19 -10.92
N GLU A 21 -7.79 -3.62 -9.74
CA GLU A 21 -8.88 -3.34 -8.80
C GLU A 21 -8.90 -1.87 -8.41
N LEU A 22 -10.08 -1.35 -8.12
CA LEU A 22 -10.20 -0.03 -7.50
C LEU A 22 -9.73 -0.09 -6.06
N SER A 23 -9.05 0.96 -5.62
CA SER A 23 -8.61 1.13 -4.25
C SER A 23 -8.86 2.57 -3.82
N ALA A 24 -8.55 2.89 -2.55
CA ALA A 24 -8.67 4.25 -2.03
C ALA A 24 -7.78 5.24 -2.78
N CYS A 25 -6.74 4.78 -3.44
CA CYS A 25 -5.72 5.62 -4.07
C CYS A 25 -5.78 5.61 -5.60
N GLY A 26 -6.72 4.89 -6.20
CA GLY A 26 -6.80 4.73 -7.64
C GLY A 26 -6.99 3.26 -7.98
N HIS A 27 -6.08 2.69 -8.76
CA HIS A 27 -6.12 1.27 -9.12
C HIS A 27 -4.94 0.54 -8.53
N ARG A 28 -5.16 -0.72 -8.13
CA ARG A 28 -4.12 -1.54 -7.55
C ARG A 28 -4.04 -2.90 -8.19
N TYR A 29 -2.84 -3.47 -8.12
CA TYR A 29 -2.58 -4.87 -8.43
C TYR A 29 -2.02 -5.50 -7.16
N ARG A 30 -2.68 -6.51 -6.63
CA ARG A 30 -2.22 -7.20 -5.42
C ARG A 30 -1.04 -8.10 -5.75
N LEU A 31 0.11 -7.83 -5.17
CA LEU A 31 1.29 -8.67 -5.36
C LEU A 31 1.39 -9.69 -4.23
N LEU A 32 1.22 -9.25 -3.00
CA LEU A 32 1.16 -10.10 -1.82
C LEU A 32 -0.03 -9.67 -0.98
N SER A 33 -0.81 -10.62 -0.51
CA SER A 33 -1.99 -10.32 0.29
C SER A 33 -2.14 -11.35 1.41
N LYS A 34 -3.05 -11.08 2.33
CA LYS A 34 -3.32 -11.99 3.45
C LYS A 34 -3.76 -13.38 3.03
N GLU A 35 -4.14 -13.55 1.77
CA GLU A 35 -4.48 -14.87 1.24
C GLU A 35 -3.25 -15.73 1.00
N ASP A 36 -2.09 -15.11 0.92
CA ASP A 36 -0.83 -15.82 0.81
C ASP A 36 -0.36 -16.25 2.21
N GLN A 37 0.18 -17.45 2.30
CA GLN A 37 0.58 -17.98 3.61
C GLN A 37 1.96 -17.53 4.00
N GLY A 38 2.09 -17.16 5.28
CA GLY A 38 3.40 -16.94 5.89
C GLY A 38 4.08 -15.64 5.50
N ILE A 39 3.34 -14.69 4.96
CA ILE A 39 3.92 -13.38 4.65
C ILE A 39 3.87 -12.48 5.88
N ALA A 40 4.84 -11.57 5.99
CA ALA A 40 4.92 -10.62 7.09
C ALA A 40 4.34 -9.26 6.72
N ALA A 41 4.07 -9.05 5.44
CA ALA A 41 3.61 -7.78 4.90
C ALA A 41 2.80 -8.05 3.64
N TRP A 42 1.81 -7.20 3.36
CA TRP A 42 1.18 -7.21 2.05
C TRP A 42 1.87 -6.18 1.13
N ALA A 43 1.73 -6.35 -0.16
CA ALA A 43 2.33 -5.45 -1.15
C ALA A 43 1.40 -5.31 -2.35
N HIS A 44 1.19 -4.07 -2.78
CA HIS A 44 0.39 -3.73 -3.95
C HIS A 44 1.17 -2.80 -4.87
N ALA A 45 1.07 -3.00 -6.17
CA ALA A 45 1.44 -1.99 -7.13
C ALA A 45 0.21 -1.10 -7.34
N VAL A 46 0.34 0.20 -7.16
CA VAL A 46 -0.80 1.13 -7.18
C VAL A 46 -0.56 2.22 -8.21
N GLU A 47 -1.55 2.38 -9.10
CA GLU A 47 -1.60 3.52 -10.00
C GLU A 47 -2.44 4.60 -9.29
N ILE A 48 -1.76 5.57 -8.71
CA ILE A 48 -2.40 6.67 -8.00
C ILE A 48 -2.83 7.73 -9.01
N ASP A 49 -4.07 8.17 -8.86
CA ASP A 49 -4.60 9.33 -9.58
C ASP A 49 -5.39 10.17 -8.56
N GLY A 50 -4.65 10.64 -7.55
CA GLY A 50 -5.23 11.24 -6.39
C GLY A 50 -5.68 10.20 -5.37
N ALA A 51 -5.43 10.45 -4.11
CA ALA A 51 -5.87 9.58 -3.03
C ALA A 51 -6.62 10.40 -2.00
N LYS A 52 -7.85 9.98 -1.72
CA LYS A 52 -8.66 10.61 -0.69
C LYS A 52 -8.00 10.43 0.66
N PRO A 53 -7.95 11.47 1.51
CA PRO A 53 -7.34 11.36 2.84
C PRO A 53 -7.96 10.23 3.67
N HIS A 54 -7.13 9.40 4.24
CA HIS A 54 -7.52 8.28 5.08
C HIS A 54 -6.36 7.91 6.02
N TYR A 55 -6.63 7.03 6.96
CA TYR A 55 -5.61 6.54 7.88
C TYR A 55 -5.87 5.09 8.25
N HIS A 56 -4.85 4.45 8.79
CA HIS A 56 -4.89 3.08 9.28
C HIS A 56 -4.56 3.09 10.77
N LYS A 57 -5.20 2.23 11.54
CA LYS A 57 -4.96 2.17 12.99
C LYS A 57 -3.86 1.20 13.38
N LYS A 58 -3.65 0.17 12.56
CA LYS A 58 -2.70 -0.91 12.85
C LYS A 58 -1.57 -0.99 11.85
N THR A 59 -1.85 -0.65 10.61
CA THR A 59 -0.89 -0.80 9.52
C THR A 59 0.08 0.38 9.47
N THR A 60 1.36 0.06 9.36
CA THR A 60 2.38 0.97 8.87
C THR A 60 2.48 0.77 7.37
N GLU A 61 2.49 1.86 6.60
CA GLU A 61 2.67 1.77 5.16
C GLU A 61 3.98 2.36 4.71
N LEU A 62 4.58 1.73 3.71
CA LEU A 62 5.71 2.27 2.98
C LEU A 62 5.29 2.47 1.53
N TYR A 63 5.56 3.64 0.98
CA TYR A 63 5.37 3.92 -0.43
C TYR A 63 6.73 4.11 -1.07
N TYR A 64 6.96 3.44 -2.18
CA TYR A 64 8.12 3.72 -3.02
C TYR A 64 7.64 4.11 -4.41
N VAL A 65 7.96 5.33 -4.84
CA VAL A 65 7.48 5.86 -6.12
C VAL A 65 8.28 5.24 -7.25
N LEU A 66 7.59 4.49 -8.10
CA LEU A 66 8.19 3.80 -9.25
C LEU A 66 8.23 4.70 -10.48
N GLU A 67 7.20 5.52 -10.68
CA GLU A 67 7.06 6.41 -11.83
C GLU A 67 6.23 7.62 -11.44
N GLY A 68 6.50 8.73 -12.11
CA GLY A 68 5.71 9.95 -11.95
C GLY A 68 6.19 10.82 -10.80
N LYS A 69 5.39 11.83 -10.52
CA LYS A 69 5.64 12.78 -9.43
C LYS A 69 4.33 13.36 -8.96
N GLY A 70 4.32 13.87 -7.75
CA GLY A 70 3.14 14.50 -7.19
C GLY A 70 3.41 14.94 -5.76
N TYR A 71 2.34 14.94 -4.96
CA TYR A 71 2.40 15.32 -3.56
C TYR A 71 1.78 14.22 -2.72
N VAL A 72 2.37 14.00 -1.54
CA VAL A 72 1.76 13.17 -0.51
C VAL A 72 1.46 14.06 0.68
N THR A 73 0.24 13.99 1.17
CA THR A 73 -0.15 14.71 2.38
C THR A 73 0.00 13.79 3.58
N LEU A 74 0.66 14.27 4.62
CA LEU A 74 0.90 13.55 5.87
C LEU A 74 0.43 14.44 7.00
N ASP A 75 -0.76 14.15 7.54
CA ASP A 75 -1.50 15.02 8.44
C ASP A 75 -1.69 16.39 7.80
N ASP A 76 -1.06 17.43 8.31
CA ASP A 76 -1.17 18.80 7.79
C ASP A 76 -0.01 19.20 6.88
N LYS A 77 0.91 18.28 6.60
CA LYS A 77 2.06 18.55 5.75
C LYS A 77 1.82 18.03 4.34
N GLU A 78 2.34 18.76 3.35
CA GLU A 78 2.32 18.35 1.97
C GLU A 78 3.75 18.23 1.49
N GLU A 79 4.13 17.04 1.03
CA GLU A 79 5.48 16.73 0.59
C GLU A 79 5.51 16.41 -0.89
N VAL A 80 6.45 17.01 -1.61
CA VAL A 80 6.69 16.69 -3.02
C VAL A 80 7.42 15.36 -3.09
N VAL A 81 6.93 14.46 -3.95
CA VAL A 81 7.55 13.15 -4.17
C VAL A 81 7.68 12.87 -5.65
N GLN A 82 8.62 12.03 -6.02
CA GLN A 82 8.90 11.67 -7.39
C GLN A 82 9.52 10.28 -7.46
N LYS A 83 9.74 9.79 -8.65
CA LYS A 83 10.40 8.50 -8.85
C LYS A 83 11.62 8.37 -7.94
N GLY A 84 11.66 7.29 -7.16
CA GLY A 84 12.73 7.04 -6.20
C GLY A 84 12.47 7.55 -4.80
N SER A 85 11.37 8.27 -4.57
CA SER A 85 11.01 8.70 -3.21
C SER A 85 10.46 7.53 -2.40
N ILE A 86 10.82 7.49 -1.11
CA ILE A 86 10.23 6.57 -0.13
C ILE A 86 9.46 7.39 0.88
N ILE A 87 8.26 6.93 1.23
CA ILE A 87 7.40 7.56 2.22
C ILE A 87 7.09 6.53 3.29
N HIS A 88 7.29 6.90 4.55
CA HIS A 88 6.94 6.09 5.71
C HIS A 88 5.71 6.69 6.38
N ILE A 89 4.66 5.90 6.51
CA ILE A 89 3.38 6.33 7.04
C ILE A 89 3.03 5.47 8.25
N PRO A 90 3.29 5.98 9.47
CA PRO A 90 2.92 5.25 10.69
C PRO A 90 1.41 5.12 10.86
N PRO A 91 0.96 4.19 11.70
CA PRO A 91 -0.46 4.12 12.07
C PRO A 91 -0.96 5.46 12.62
N GLY A 92 -2.19 5.81 12.28
CA GLY A 92 -2.84 7.02 12.77
C GLY A 92 -2.58 8.28 11.95
N VAL A 93 -1.61 8.25 11.05
CA VAL A 93 -1.31 9.42 10.21
C VAL A 93 -2.32 9.48 9.07
N ILE A 94 -3.05 10.60 9.00
CA ILE A 94 -3.97 10.86 7.90
C ILE A 94 -3.15 11.21 6.67
N HIS A 95 -3.34 10.46 5.60
CA HIS A 95 -2.55 10.64 4.39
C HIS A 95 -3.40 10.59 3.14
N GLY A 96 -2.95 11.28 2.12
CA GLY A 96 -3.55 11.32 0.82
C GLY A 96 -2.49 11.63 -0.21
N ALA A 97 -2.90 11.76 -1.46
CA ALA A 97 -1.97 12.06 -2.54
C ALA A 97 -2.64 12.87 -3.63
N LYS A 98 -1.83 13.63 -4.36
CA LYS A 98 -2.24 14.38 -5.54
C LYS A 98 -1.26 14.08 -6.66
N GLY A 99 -1.78 13.96 -7.87
CA GLY A 99 -0.97 13.68 -9.05
C GLY A 99 -1.04 12.23 -9.47
N LYS A 100 -0.45 11.95 -10.62
CA LYS A 100 -0.44 10.61 -11.21
C LYS A 100 0.91 9.96 -10.97
N MET A 101 0.89 8.85 -10.25
CA MET A 101 2.12 8.14 -9.89
C MET A 101 1.85 6.65 -9.87
N LYS A 102 2.90 5.88 -10.16
CA LYS A 102 2.89 4.45 -9.89
C LYS A 102 3.76 4.20 -8.66
N VAL A 103 3.20 3.53 -7.68
CA VAL A 103 3.80 3.38 -6.35
C VAL A 103 3.74 1.94 -5.93
N LEU A 104 4.83 1.42 -5.36
CA LEU A 104 4.78 0.17 -4.61
C LEU A 104 4.38 0.52 -3.18
N VAL A 105 3.26 -0.06 -2.73
CA VAL A 105 2.76 0.12 -1.37
C VAL A 105 2.98 -1.16 -0.60
N ILE A 106 3.64 -1.05 0.55
CA ILE A 106 3.88 -2.19 1.45
C ILE A 106 3.20 -1.89 2.77
N GLY A 107 2.39 -2.81 3.24
CA GLY A 107 1.69 -2.70 4.53
C GLY A 107 2.21 -3.72 5.53
N ILE A 108 2.54 -3.26 6.72
CA ILE A 108 3.12 -4.05 7.81
C ILE A 108 2.28 -3.84 9.07
N PRO A 109 1.85 -4.90 9.74
CA PRO A 109 1.96 -6.31 9.38
C PRO A 109 0.97 -6.69 8.28
N ASP A 110 0.94 -7.96 7.93
CA ASP A 110 -0.06 -8.51 7.02
C ASP A 110 -1.41 -8.55 7.72
N ILE A 111 -2.24 -7.57 7.47
CA ILE A 111 -3.58 -7.49 8.03
C ILE A 111 -4.60 -7.19 6.92
N ASP A 112 -5.86 -7.36 7.29
CA ASP A 112 -6.97 -7.12 6.40
C ASP A 112 -7.01 -5.66 5.96
N ASP A 113 -7.35 -5.41 4.70
CA ASP A 113 -7.52 -4.07 4.16
C ASP A 113 -8.78 -3.36 4.69
N SER A 114 -9.51 -3.98 5.63
CA SER A 114 -10.56 -3.31 6.39
C SER A 114 -10.01 -2.26 7.39
N ASP A 115 -8.70 -2.28 7.65
CA ASP A 115 -8.04 -1.29 8.51
C ASP A 115 -7.84 0.02 7.76
N ILE A 116 -8.95 0.63 7.36
CA ILE A 116 -8.95 1.91 6.67
C ILE A 116 -10.08 2.78 7.23
N TYR A 117 -9.75 4.02 7.52
CA TYR A 117 -10.68 4.97 8.13
C TYR A 117 -10.57 6.32 7.45
N TYR A 118 -11.68 7.01 7.33
CA TYR A 118 -11.71 8.32 6.70
C TYR A 118 -11.99 9.38 7.77
N PRO A 119 -11.23 10.47 7.79
CA PRO A 119 -11.49 11.56 8.72
C PRO A 119 -12.83 12.22 8.40
N ARG A 120 -13.43 12.75 9.43
CA ARG A 120 -14.69 13.47 9.30
C ARG A 120 -14.47 14.91 8.85
#